data_2b2e5bb0b7528b2f5bd5e9dad1c33304
#
_entry.id   2b2e5bb0b7528b2f5bd5e9dad1c33304
#
_cell.length_a   1.000
_cell.length_b   1.000
_cell.length_c   1.000
_cell.angle_alpha   90.00
_cell.angle_beta   90.00
_cell.angle_gamma   90.00
#
_symmetry.space_group_name_H-M   'P 1'
#
loop_
_entity.id
_entity.type
_entity.pdbx_description
1 polymer ?
#
loop_
_entity_poly.entity_id
_entity_poly.type
_entity_poly.pdbx_seq_one_letter_code
_entity_poly.pdbx_strand_id
1 'polypeptide(L)'
;MTQINIKQKLLFIQSELKAPKGQRNSFGKYNYRSAEDILEALKPIMLEQSVTLVCTDRIEMRGTFMFNVTTAQLLDCESDDAISAEHWAMHSESKKGMDSAQISGSTASYSLKRALGNLFAIDNEKDADAINTHGKAERPKEAAMPAQQAIEAIDKCNCIEELASLWKKIPSSTAKMNNVIEAKNNQKIKLS
;
A
#
# COMPACT_ATOMS: atom_id res chain seq x y z
N MET A 1 -15.06 -45.16 3.81
CA MET A 1 -15.12 -43.71 3.56
C MET A 1 -13.75 -43.31 3.07
N THR A 2 -13.66 -42.61 1.96
CA THR A 2 -12.36 -42.15 1.44
C THR A 2 -11.85 -41.04 2.35
N GLN A 3 -10.70 -41.23 2.99
CA GLN A 3 -10.10 -40.22 3.85
C GLN A 3 -9.77 -39.00 3.01
N ILE A 4 -10.24 -37.82 3.42
CA ILE A 4 -9.97 -36.52 2.75
C ILE A 4 -8.51 -36.15 3.06
N ASN A 5 -7.69 -36.01 2.04
CA ASN A 5 -6.28 -35.66 2.23
C ASN A 5 -6.09 -34.17 2.51
N ILE A 6 -4.91 -33.77 3.04
CA ILE A 6 -4.61 -32.40 3.43
C ILE A 6 -4.78 -31.37 2.28
N LYS A 7 -4.56 -31.78 1.01
CA LYS A 7 -4.72 -30.89 -0.14
C LYS A 7 -6.20 -30.56 -0.39
N GLN A 8 -7.09 -31.54 -0.19
CA GLN A 8 -8.53 -31.34 -0.29
C GLN A 8 -9.05 -30.48 0.87
N LYS A 9 -8.54 -30.69 2.10
CA LYS A 9 -8.82 -29.84 3.26
C LYS A 9 -8.36 -28.40 3.03
N LEU A 10 -7.16 -28.19 2.49
CA LEU A 10 -6.66 -26.86 2.15
C LEU A 10 -7.49 -26.20 1.04
N LEU A 11 -7.89 -26.94 0.01
CA LEU A 11 -8.76 -26.43 -1.06
C LEU A 11 -10.11 -25.94 -0.50
N PHE A 12 -10.71 -26.71 0.43
CA PHE A 12 -11.92 -26.30 1.12
C PHE A 12 -11.70 -25.00 1.91
N ILE A 13 -10.63 -24.93 2.70
CA ILE A 13 -10.30 -23.72 3.47
C ILE A 13 -10.12 -22.51 2.54
N GLN A 14 -9.40 -22.66 1.43
CA GLN A 14 -9.19 -21.58 0.46
C GLN A 14 -10.50 -21.10 -0.18
N SER A 15 -11.49 -21.98 -0.37
CA SER A 15 -12.79 -21.61 -0.95
C SER A 15 -13.72 -20.92 0.06
N GLU A 16 -13.68 -21.31 1.33
CA GLU A 16 -14.58 -20.81 2.36
C GLU A 16 -14.01 -19.58 3.12
N LEU A 17 -12.69 -19.42 3.13
CA LEU A 17 -12.05 -18.36 3.89
C LEU A 17 -12.42 -16.97 3.37
N LYS A 18 -13.16 -16.24 4.19
CA LYS A 18 -13.51 -14.84 3.94
C LYS A 18 -12.91 -13.98 5.04
N ALA A 19 -11.81 -13.32 4.74
CA ALA A 19 -11.15 -12.38 5.63
C ALA A 19 -11.27 -10.95 5.05
N PRO A 20 -12.39 -10.25 5.28
CA PRO A 20 -12.63 -8.92 4.70
C PRO A 20 -11.64 -7.89 5.24
N LYS A 21 -11.36 -6.83 4.46
CA LYS A 21 -10.52 -5.69 4.88
C LYS A 21 -11.31 -4.79 5.83
N GLY A 22 -11.43 -5.19 7.10
CA GLY A 22 -12.17 -4.47 8.14
C GLY A 22 -11.39 -3.31 8.77
N GLN A 23 -10.06 -3.32 8.70
CA GLN A 23 -9.20 -2.29 9.27
C GLN A 23 -9.02 -1.12 8.31
N ARG A 24 -8.96 0.12 8.84
CA ARG A 24 -8.69 1.32 8.04
C ARG A 24 -7.36 1.94 8.41
N ASN A 25 -6.48 2.07 7.44
CA ASN A 25 -5.26 2.87 7.59
C ASN A 25 -5.62 4.35 7.38
N SER A 26 -5.59 5.15 8.46
CA SER A 26 -5.91 6.58 8.43
C SER A 26 -4.87 7.40 7.65
N PHE A 27 -3.61 6.98 7.66
CA PHE A 27 -2.51 7.63 6.96
C PHE A 27 -2.56 7.38 5.45
N GLY A 28 -2.70 6.11 5.03
CA GLY A 28 -2.76 5.71 3.63
C GLY A 28 -4.16 5.78 3.02
N LYS A 29 -5.23 6.05 3.80
CA LYS A 29 -6.64 6.12 3.38
C LYS A 29 -7.15 4.86 2.66
N TYR A 30 -6.59 3.69 2.97
CA TYR A 30 -7.03 2.41 2.40
C TYR A 30 -7.50 1.45 3.50
N ASN A 31 -8.37 0.51 3.13
CA ASN A 31 -8.77 -0.57 4.03
C ASN A 31 -7.80 -1.74 3.88
N TYR A 32 -7.42 -2.34 5.01
CA TYR A 32 -6.54 -3.51 5.06
C TYR A 32 -7.10 -4.56 6.03
N ARG A 33 -6.54 -5.75 5.99
CA ARG A 33 -6.75 -6.80 7.00
C ARG A 33 -5.45 -7.02 7.75
N SER A 34 -5.53 -7.32 9.02
CA SER A 34 -4.40 -7.73 9.84
C SER A 34 -4.16 -9.24 9.74
N ALA A 35 -3.04 -9.73 10.27
CA ALA A 35 -2.82 -11.17 10.41
C ALA A 35 -3.85 -11.79 11.37
N GLU A 36 -4.20 -11.06 12.42
CA GLU A 36 -5.20 -11.45 13.42
C GLU A 36 -6.58 -11.65 12.79
N ASP A 37 -7.02 -10.77 11.88
CA ASP A 37 -8.30 -10.91 11.16
C ASP A 37 -8.33 -12.22 10.35
N ILE A 38 -7.20 -12.60 9.74
CA ILE A 38 -7.08 -13.87 9.01
C ILE A 38 -7.14 -15.05 9.96
N LEU A 39 -6.38 -15.01 11.05
CA LEU A 39 -6.33 -16.09 12.05
C LEU A 39 -7.69 -16.32 12.70
N GLU A 40 -8.44 -15.27 13.03
CA GLU A 40 -9.79 -15.40 13.59
C GLU A 40 -10.75 -16.02 12.58
N ALA A 41 -10.71 -15.61 11.31
CA ALA A 41 -11.55 -16.17 10.26
C ALA A 41 -11.24 -17.64 9.96
N LEU A 42 -10.00 -18.08 10.17
CA LEU A 42 -9.56 -19.47 9.94
C LEU A 42 -10.07 -20.45 11.02
N LYS A 43 -10.16 -20.03 12.29
CA LYS A 43 -10.44 -20.92 13.42
C LYS A 43 -11.64 -21.85 13.19
N PRO A 44 -12.85 -21.37 12.83
CA PRO A 44 -13.99 -22.24 12.65
C PRO A 44 -13.81 -23.24 11.48
N ILE A 45 -13.18 -22.80 10.40
CA ILE A 45 -12.96 -23.62 9.20
C ILE A 45 -11.92 -24.73 9.47
N MET A 46 -10.85 -24.39 10.19
CA MET A 46 -9.82 -25.36 10.59
C MET A 46 -10.38 -26.43 11.52
N LEU A 47 -11.25 -26.04 12.46
CA LEU A 47 -11.94 -27.00 13.33
C LEU A 47 -12.80 -27.97 12.54
N GLU A 48 -13.58 -27.47 11.58
CA GLU A 48 -14.44 -28.28 10.71
C GLU A 48 -13.63 -29.30 9.89
N GLN A 49 -12.45 -28.88 9.40
CA GLN A 49 -11.58 -29.70 8.56
C GLN A 49 -10.58 -30.57 9.35
N SER A 50 -10.62 -30.57 10.68
CA SER A 50 -9.68 -31.32 11.54
C SER A 50 -8.22 -31.04 11.17
N VAL A 51 -7.86 -29.75 11.06
CA VAL A 51 -6.49 -29.29 10.79
C VAL A 51 -6.06 -28.25 11.83
N THR A 52 -4.76 -28.09 12.01
CA THR A 52 -4.19 -27.05 12.86
C THR A 52 -3.15 -26.24 12.10
N LEU A 53 -2.97 -24.97 12.49
CA LEU A 53 -2.01 -24.05 11.91
C LEU A 53 -0.92 -23.74 12.91
N VAL A 54 0.35 -23.91 12.51
CA VAL A 54 1.52 -23.49 13.25
C VAL A 54 2.28 -22.46 12.44
N CYS A 55 2.55 -21.30 13.06
CA CYS A 55 3.35 -20.26 12.47
C CYS A 55 4.65 -20.11 13.27
N THR A 56 5.78 -20.08 12.58
CA THR A 56 7.11 -19.92 13.17
C THR A 56 7.87 -18.81 12.46
N ASP A 57 8.65 -18.05 13.23
CA ASP A 57 9.53 -17.00 12.72
C ASP A 57 10.98 -17.38 12.97
N ARG A 58 11.85 -17.01 12.02
CA ARG A 58 13.31 -17.06 12.20
C ARG A 58 13.96 -15.84 11.54
N ILE A 59 15.13 -15.50 12.02
CA ILE A 59 15.95 -14.44 11.42
C ILE A 59 16.98 -15.07 10.47
N GLU A 60 17.06 -14.55 9.26
CA GLU A 60 18.01 -14.97 8.24
C GLU A 60 18.84 -13.79 7.77
N MET A 61 20.15 -14.03 7.59
CA MET A 61 21.07 -13.04 7.01
C MET A 61 21.40 -13.42 5.57
N ARG A 62 21.28 -12.45 4.66
CA ARG A 62 21.71 -12.60 3.25
C ARG A 62 22.65 -11.44 2.92
N GLY A 63 23.94 -11.70 2.97
CA GLY A 63 24.95 -10.66 2.96
C GLY A 63 24.80 -9.76 4.18
N THR A 64 24.62 -8.47 3.97
CA THR A 64 24.38 -7.46 5.01
C THR A 64 22.89 -7.27 5.35
N PHE A 65 21.99 -7.90 4.60
CA PHE A 65 20.56 -7.75 4.79
C PHE A 65 20.01 -8.78 5.78
N MET A 66 19.19 -8.30 6.72
CA MET A 66 18.50 -9.11 7.70
C MET A 66 17.04 -9.30 7.30
N PHE A 67 16.55 -10.54 7.38
CA PHE A 67 15.16 -10.89 7.04
C PHE A 67 14.48 -11.57 8.22
N ASN A 68 13.21 -11.25 8.43
CA ASN A 68 12.29 -12.09 9.18
C ASN A 68 11.64 -13.06 8.19
N VAL A 69 11.81 -14.35 8.46
CA VAL A 69 11.25 -15.41 7.63
C VAL A 69 10.17 -16.11 8.42
N THR A 70 8.93 -15.97 7.97
CA THR A 70 7.78 -16.62 8.59
C THR A 70 7.35 -17.82 7.77
N THR A 71 7.21 -18.97 8.42
CA THR A 71 6.60 -20.18 7.85
C THR A 71 5.23 -20.37 8.48
N ALA A 72 4.18 -20.42 7.64
CA ALA A 72 2.84 -20.86 8.01
C ALA A 72 2.68 -22.31 7.55
N GLN A 73 2.37 -23.22 8.48
CA GLN A 73 2.25 -24.65 8.23
C GLN A 73 0.89 -25.16 8.68
N LEU A 74 0.13 -25.71 7.73
CA LEU A 74 -1.12 -26.42 7.99
C LEU A 74 -0.80 -27.90 8.23
N LEU A 75 -1.24 -28.41 9.36
CA LEU A 75 -1.03 -29.79 9.79
C LEU A 75 -2.36 -30.52 9.80
N ASP A 76 -2.39 -31.74 9.27
CA ASP A 76 -3.55 -32.61 9.38
C ASP A 76 -3.61 -33.22 10.79
N CYS A 77 -4.75 -33.18 11.46
CA CYS A 77 -4.93 -33.82 12.77
C CYS A 77 -5.19 -35.33 12.67
N GLU A 78 -5.45 -35.84 11.47
CA GLU A 78 -5.81 -37.25 11.22
C GLU A 78 -4.68 -38.03 10.51
N SER A 79 -3.62 -37.34 10.06
CA SER A 79 -2.43 -37.93 9.43
C SER A 79 -1.19 -37.11 9.75
N ASP A 80 -0.01 -37.57 9.34
CA ASP A 80 1.26 -36.81 9.45
C ASP A 80 1.47 -35.83 8.29
N ASP A 81 0.45 -35.61 7.46
CA ASP A 81 0.55 -34.72 6.30
C ASP A 81 0.60 -33.25 6.74
N ALA A 82 1.42 -32.47 6.03
CA ALA A 82 1.55 -31.04 6.21
C ALA A 82 1.74 -30.30 4.89
N ILE A 83 1.24 -29.07 4.82
CA ILE A 83 1.50 -28.13 3.72
C ILE A 83 1.96 -26.81 4.32
N SER A 84 3.00 -26.19 3.78
CA SER A 84 3.52 -24.93 4.27
C SER A 84 3.74 -23.91 3.17
N ALA A 85 3.70 -22.64 3.55
CA ALA A 85 4.16 -21.52 2.75
C ALA A 85 5.06 -20.62 3.59
N GLU A 86 6.04 -20.02 2.96
CA GLU A 86 7.01 -19.16 3.60
C GLU A 86 6.99 -17.76 2.98
N HIS A 87 7.28 -16.76 3.80
CA HIS A 87 7.49 -15.40 3.33
C HIS A 87 8.70 -14.75 3.99
N TRP A 88 9.48 -14.03 3.20
CA TRP A 88 10.68 -13.31 3.63
C TRP A 88 10.42 -11.82 3.65
N ALA A 89 10.52 -11.18 4.78
CA ALA A 89 10.40 -9.73 4.93
C ALA A 89 11.72 -9.12 5.38
N MET A 90 12.25 -8.19 4.61
CA MET A 90 13.51 -7.51 4.95
C MET A 90 13.30 -6.54 6.11
N HIS A 91 14.18 -6.59 7.10
CA HIS A 91 14.27 -5.61 8.16
C HIS A 91 14.84 -4.29 7.61
N SER A 92 14.21 -3.18 7.96
CA SER A 92 14.83 -1.87 7.78
C SER A 92 15.78 -1.59 8.95
N GLU A 93 16.98 -1.06 8.68
CA GLU A 93 17.93 -0.65 9.73
C GLU A 93 17.34 0.47 10.60
N SER A 94 16.57 1.36 10.01
CA SER A 94 15.89 2.43 10.72
C SER A 94 14.56 2.80 10.05
N LYS A 95 13.59 3.26 10.84
CA LYS A 95 12.31 3.76 10.37
C LYS A 95 11.89 4.94 11.24
N LYS A 96 11.61 6.08 10.59
CA LYS A 96 11.25 7.32 11.30
C LYS A 96 10.11 7.08 12.29
N GLY A 97 10.34 7.40 13.57
CA GLY A 97 9.34 7.29 14.63
C GLY A 97 9.13 5.88 15.17
N MET A 98 10.02 4.93 14.87
CA MET A 98 9.99 3.56 15.40
C MET A 98 11.31 3.22 16.07
N ASP A 99 11.25 2.54 17.22
CA ASP A 99 12.40 1.88 17.82
C ASP A 99 12.67 0.50 17.18
N SER A 100 13.77 -0.13 17.55
CA SER A 100 14.18 -1.44 17.00
C SER A 100 13.17 -2.55 17.26
N ALA A 101 12.51 -2.56 18.43
CA ALA A 101 11.50 -3.54 18.77
C ALA A 101 10.23 -3.36 17.93
N GLN A 102 9.81 -2.10 17.70
CA GLN A 102 8.67 -1.77 16.83
C GLN A 102 8.95 -2.12 15.37
N ILE A 103 10.19 -1.90 14.88
CA ILE A 103 10.60 -2.29 13.52
C ILE A 103 10.50 -3.82 13.39
N SER A 104 11.07 -4.57 14.35
CA SER A 104 11.04 -6.02 14.36
C SER A 104 9.60 -6.56 14.38
N GLY A 105 8.77 -6.08 15.32
CA GLY A 105 7.36 -6.49 15.43
C GLY A 105 6.55 -6.19 14.18
N SER A 106 6.74 -5.01 13.56
CA SER A 106 6.04 -4.66 12.33
C SER A 106 6.48 -5.52 11.15
N THR A 107 7.76 -5.91 11.08
CA THR A 107 8.29 -6.79 10.03
C THR A 107 7.76 -8.21 10.19
N ALA A 108 7.73 -8.74 11.42
CA ALA A 108 7.16 -10.06 11.72
C ALA A 108 5.65 -10.12 11.39
N SER A 109 4.87 -9.13 11.82
CA SER A 109 3.44 -9.05 11.50
C SER A 109 3.18 -8.99 9.99
N TYR A 110 4.00 -8.24 9.24
CA TYR A 110 3.91 -8.18 7.79
C TYR A 110 4.24 -9.53 7.15
N SER A 111 5.35 -10.18 7.61
CA SER A 111 5.77 -11.48 7.11
C SER A 111 4.71 -12.56 7.37
N LEU A 112 4.14 -12.59 8.58
CA LEU A 112 3.05 -13.52 8.95
C LEU A 112 1.83 -13.33 8.04
N LYS A 113 1.37 -12.11 7.87
CA LYS A 113 0.22 -11.82 6.99
C LYS A 113 0.45 -12.33 5.56
N ARG A 114 1.66 -12.16 5.04
CA ARG A 114 2.02 -12.61 3.68
C ARG A 114 2.16 -14.12 3.59
N ALA A 115 2.74 -14.78 4.60
CA ALA A 115 2.83 -16.24 4.66
C ALA A 115 1.42 -16.89 4.70
N LEU A 116 0.51 -16.33 5.50
CA LEU A 116 -0.91 -16.75 5.53
C LEU A 116 -1.59 -16.52 4.18
N GLY A 117 -1.37 -15.34 3.57
CA GLY A 117 -1.89 -15.02 2.24
C GLY A 117 -1.44 -16.02 1.18
N ASN A 118 -0.17 -16.42 1.21
CA ASN A 118 0.40 -17.40 0.28
C ASN A 118 -0.20 -18.80 0.51
N LEU A 119 -0.32 -19.25 1.76
CA LEU A 119 -0.84 -20.58 2.09
C LEU A 119 -2.33 -20.72 1.74
N PHE A 120 -3.12 -19.71 2.09
CA PHE A 120 -4.57 -19.76 1.92
C PHE A 120 -5.08 -19.08 0.66
N ALA A 121 -4.20 -18.71 -0.27
CA ALA A 121 -4.54 -18.07 -1.54
C ALA A 121 -5.45 -16.82 -1.37
N ILE A 122 -5.17 -16.01 -0.35
CA ILE A 122 -5.96 -14.82 -0.07
C ILE A 122 -5.55 -13.70 -1.05
N ASP A 123 -6.26 -13.60 -2.16
CA ASP A 123 -6.02 -12.61 -3.20
C ASP A 123 -7.03 -11.46 -3.08
N ASN A 124 -6.66 -10.39 -2.44
CA ASN A 124 -7.42 -9.13 -2.43
C ASN A 124 -6.56 -7.94 -1.96
N GLU A 125 -5.27 -8.04 -2.04
CA GLU A 125 -4.44 -6.85 -1.88
C GLU A 125 -4.37 -6.13 -3.24
N LYS A 126 -4.93 -4.92 -3.30
CA LYS A 126 -4.39 -3.96 -4.27
C LYS A 126 -2.91 -3.88 -3.93
N ASP A 127 -2.06 -4.22 -4.89
CA ASP A 127 -0.62 -4.15 -4.74
C ASP A 127 -0.26 -2.84 -4.04
N ALA A 128 0.48 -2.93 -2.94
CA ALA A 128 1.03 -1.74 -2.31
C ALA A 128 1.88 -0.94 -3.31
N ASP A 129 2.45 -1.62 -4.31
CA ASP A 129 3.18 -1.03 -5.43
C ASP A 129 2.27 -0.22 -6.37
N ALA A 130 1.00 -0.57 -6.52
CA ALA A 130 0.03 0.22 -7.28
C ALA A 130 -0.35 1.55 -6.59
N ILE A 131 -0.05 1.69 -5.28
CA ILE A 131 -0.29 2.89 -4.46
C ILE A 131 1.04 3.53 -4.06
N ASN A 132 2.19 2.95 -4.45
CA ASN A 132 3.51 3.48 -4.09
C ASN A 132 3.78 4.80 -4.82
N THR A 133 3.36 5.88 -4.19
CA THR A 133 3.78 7.26 -4.52
C THR A 133 5.13 7.61 -3.86
N HIS A 134 5.83 6.65 -3.23
CA HIS A 134 7.16 6.84 -2.70
C HIS A 134 8.17 7.01 -3.87
N GLY A 135 8.51 8.24 -4.16
CA GLY A 135 9.40 8.64 -5.25
C GLY A 135 8.84 9.74 -6.14
N LYS A 136 7.54 9.99 -6.09
CA LYS A 136 7.06 11.31 -6.48
C LYS A 136 7.16 12.18 -5.23
N ALA A 137 8.28 12.93 -5.10
CA ALA A 137 8.29 14.09 -4.24
C ALA A 137 6.95 14.80 -4.47
N GLU A 138 6.13 14.95 -3.41
CA GLU A 138 5.03 15.91 -3.48
C GLU A 138 5.68 17.20 -3.95
N ARG A 139 5.44 17.56 -5.20
CA ARG A 139 5.67 18.95 -5.59
C ARG A 139 4.86 19.73 -4.57
N PRO A 140 5.48 20.72 -3.88
CA PRO A 140 4.73 21.58 -2.98
C PRO A 140 3.44 21.94 -3.73
N LYS A 141 2.28 21.74 -3.11
CA LYS A 141 1.02 22.21 -3.69
C LYS A 141 1.27 23.69 -3.96
N GLU A 142 1.45 24.04 -5.23
CA GLU A 142 1.52 25.43 -5.64
C GLU A 142 0.30 26.10 -5.02
N ALA A 143 0.52 27.11 -4.20
CA ALA A 143 -0.55 27.83 -3.53
C ALA A 143 -1.56 28.22 -4.62
N ALA A 144 -2.78 27.74 -4.49
CA ALA A 144 -3.82 27.95 -5.51
C ALA A 144 -4.02 29.48 -5.67
N MET A 145 -3.59 30.02 -6.80
CA MET A 145 -3.88 31.42 -7.14
C MET A 145 -5.26 31.47 -7.77
N PRO A 146 -6.25 32.19 -7.20
CA PRO A 146 -7.55 32.35 -7.82
C PRO A 146 -7.44 32.94 -9.23
N ALA A 147 -8.26 32.50 -10.18
CA ALA A 147 -8.23 32.97 -11.57
C ALA A 147 -8.33 34.50 -11.66
N GLN A 148 -9.15 35.10 -10.82
CA GLN A 148 -9.33 36.57 -10.75
C GLN A 148 -8.02 37.28 -10.42
N GLN A 149 -7.28 36.78 -9.43
CA GLN A 149 -5.99 37.35 -9.03
C GLN A 149 -4.94 37.19 -10.13
N ALA A 150 -4.97 36.09 -10.88
CA ALA A 150 -4.07 35.88 -12.01
C ALA A 150 -4.39 36.87 -13.16
N ILE A 151 -5.67 37.10 -13.47
CA ILE A 151 -6.11 38.05 -14.49
C ILE A 151 -5.68 39.49 -14.12
N GLU A 152 -5.94 39.91 -12.88
CA GLU A 152 -5.54 41.25 -12.41
C GLU A 152 -4.02 41.48 -12.45
N ALA A 153 -3.23 40.43 -12.19
CA ALA A 153 -1.79 40.50 -12.30
C ALA A 153 -1.31 40.58 -13.76
N ILE A 154 -1.98 39.85 -14.68
CA ILE A 154 -1.72 39.90 -16.12
C ILE A 154 -2.01 41.27 -16.69
N ASP A 155 -3.13 41.88 -16.31
CA ASP A 155 -3.56 43.21 -16.81
C ASP A 155 -2.62 44.34 -16.36
N LYS A 156 -1.88 44.14 -15.26
CA LYS A 156 -0.88 45.11 -14.76
C LYS A 156 0.50 45.01 -15.40
N CYS A 157 0.75 44.03 -16.27
CA CYS A 157 2.05 43.93 -16.95
C CYS A 157 2.17 45.03 -18.02
N ASN A 158 3.33 45.74 -18.03
CA ASN A 158 3.59 46.86 -18.92
C ASN A 158 4.51 46.48 -20.09
N CYS A 159 5.11 45.29 -20.07
CA CYS A 159 5.93 44.79 -21.18
C CYS A 159 5.85 43.25 -21.29
N ILE A 160 6.27 42.71 -22.44
CA ILE A 160 6.20 41.27 -22.77
C ILE A 160 7.07 40.45 -21.82
N GLU A 161 8.21 40.98 -21.37
CA GLU A 161 9.14 40.31 -20.45
C GLU A 161 8.49 40.11 -19.06
N GLU A 162 7.79 41.12 -18.55
CA GLU A 162 7.03 41.03 -17.30
C GLU A 162 5.92 39.97 -17.40
N LEU A 163 5.16 39.98 -18.49
CA LEU A 163 4.12 39.03 -18.75
C LEU A 163 4.66 37.58 -18.81
N ALA A 164 5.82 37.38 -19.46
CA ALA A 164 6.47 36.09 -19.56
C ALA A 164 6.98 35.59 -18.18
N SER A 165 7.51 36.49 -17.37
CA SER A 165 8.01 36.21 -16.02
C SER A 165 6.86 35.89 -15.07
N LEU A 166 5.74 36.63 -15.15
CA LEU A 166 4.53 36.38 -14.37
C LEU A 166 3.90 35.03 -14.74
N TRP A 167 3.81 34.73 -16.04
CA TRP A 167 3.24 33.47 -16.52
C TRP A 167 3.91 32.23 -15.96
N LYS A 168 5.23 32.25 -15.74
CA LYS A 168 5.99 31.18 -15.13
C LYS A 168 5.67 30.99 -13.64
N LYS A 169 5.14 32.03 -12.97
CA LYS A 169 4.77 32.02 -11.54
C LYS A 169 3.31 31.66 -11.29
N ILE A 170 2.46 31.72 -12.31
CA ILE A 170 1.05 31.32 -12.19
C ILE A 170 0.96 29.79 -12.07
N PRO A 171 0.27 29.25 -11.02
CA PRO A 171 0.08 27.81 -10.86
C PRO A 171 -0.51 27.16 -12.10
N SER A 172 -0.01 25.96 -12.44
CA SER A 172 -0.41 25.24 -13.65
C SER A 172 -1.91 24.95 -13.72
N SER A 173 -2.59 24.81 -12.59
CA SER A 173 -4.04 24.67 -12.50
C SER A 173 -4.79 25.93 -12.95
N THR A 174 -4.32 27.09 -12.54
CA THR A 174 -4.89 28.41 -12.88
C THR A 174 -4.54 28.81 -14.31
N ALA A 175 -3.30 28.55 -14.74
CA ALA A 175 -2.84 28.86 -16.10
C ALA A 175 -3.58 28.11 -17.21
N LYS A 176 -4.27 27.00 -16.89
CA LYS A 176 -5.09 26.22 -17.84
C LYS A 176 -6.54 26.67 -17.93
N MET A 177 -6.96 27.66 -17.15
CA MET A 177 -8.33 28.19 -17.21
C MET A 177 -8.51 29.10 -18.43
N ASN A 178 -9.58 28.90 -19.16
CA ASN A 178 -9.84 29.61 -20.44
C ASN A 178 -9.82 31.13 -20.27
N ASN A 179 -10.43 31.68 -19.22
CA ASN A 179 -10.45 33.11 -18.92
C ASN A 179 -9.06 33.68 -18.61
N VAL A 180 -8.16 32.90 -18.00
CA VAL A 180 -6.79 33.34 -17.73
C VAL A 180 -5.92 33.30 -18.99
N ILE A 181 -6.13 32.29 -19.85
CA ILE A 181 -5.47 32.21 -21.16
C ILE A 181 -5.91 33.39 -22.07
N GLU A 182 -7.18 33.70 -22.06
CA GLU A 182 -7.74 34.81 -22.82
C GLU A 182 -7.18 36.16 -22.35
N ALA A 183 -7.13 36.42 -21.04
CA ALA A 183 -6.50 37.60 -20.46
C ALA A 183 -5.05 37.76 -20.90
N LYS A 184 -4.26 36.67 -20.81
CA LYS A 184 -2.86 36.66 -21.29
C LYS A 184 -2.74 37.03 -22.77
N ASN A 185 -3.58 36.44 -23.63
CA ASN A 185 -3.52 36.68 -25.08
C ASN A 185 -3.89 38.13 -25.40
N ASN A 186 -4.92 38.66 -24.74
CA ASN A 186 -5.33 40.05 -24.89
C ASN A 186 -4.25 41.03 -24.44
N GLN A 187 -3.61 40.76 -23.28
CA GLN A 187 -2.52 41.60 -22.79
C GLN A 187 -1.29 41.53 -23.69
N LYS A 188 -0.97 40.36 -24.23
CA LYS A 188 0.13 40.21 -25.19
C LYS A 188 -0.09 41.05 -26.46
N ILE A 189 -1.33 41.08 -26.98
CA ILE A 189 -1.67 41.91 -28.15
C ILE A 189 -1.53 43.40 -27.84
N LYS A 190 -1.91 43.85 -26.62
CA LYS A 190 -1.76 45.26 -26.20
C LYS A 190 -0.30 45.71 -26.07
N LEU A 191 0.59 44.77 -25.75
CA LEU A 191 2.01 45.04 -25.50
C LEU A 191 2.92 44.76 -26.68
N SER A 192 2.36 44.28 -27.81
CA SER A 192 3.05 44.08 -29.10
C SER A 192 2.92 45.27 -29.99
#